data_18a868e7acc9405a103528a9f9705dc0
#
_entry.id   18a868e7acc9405a103528a9f9705dc0
#
_cell.length_a   1.000
_cell.length_b   1.000
_cell.length_c   1.000
_cell.angle_alpha   90.00
_cell.angle_beta   90.00
_cell.angle_gamma   90.00
#
_symmetry.space_group_name_H-M   'P 1'
#
loop_
_entity.id
_entity.type
_entity.pdbx_description
1 polymer ?
#
loop_
_entity_poly.entity_id
_entity_poly.type
_entity_poly.pdbx_seq_one_letter_code
_entity_poly.pdbx_strand_id
1 'polypeptide(L)'
;MAVNALWWLAGGLIIVLLAGYALWLWRQVWAKQQLAEQTAQAREQRISGDLRVLADCLINQQVPFVEGCIRIKVMLDHHLPDASLQPSWQVFQQVFAATEHIPTHAAWKALSKAQRRDYQQLFTELEQQHRSAAEQAARELLQRH
;
A
#
# COMPACT_ATOMS: atom_id res chain seq x y z
N MET A 1 -12.85 64.96 19.65
CA MET A 1 -12.63 64.37 18.30
C MET A 1 -11.37 63.47 18.22
N ALA A 2 -10.30 63.76 18.93
CA ALA A 2 -9.07 62.94 18.90
C ALA A 2 -9.22 61.52 19.46
N VAL A 3 -10.07 61.28 20.43
CA VAL A 3 -10.23 59.99 21.07
C VAL A 3 -10.91 58.97 20.12
N ASN A 4 -11.84 59.43 19.29
CA ASN A 4 -12.51 58.55 18.32
C ASN A 4 -11.54 58.06 17.20
N ALA A 5 -10.64 58.94 16.75
CA ALA A 5 -9.62 58.59 15.77
C ALA A 5 -8.63 57.53 16.31
N LEU A 6 -8.30 57.62 17.60
CA LEU A 6 -7.40 56.62 18.23
C LEU A 6 -8.01 55.21 18.26
N TRP A 7 -9.31 55.11 18.53
CA TRP A 7 -10.04 53.82 18.52
C TRP A 7 -10.15 53.20 17.12
N TRP A 8 -10.32 54.03 16.09
CA TRP A 8 -10.33 53.57 14.69
C TRP A 8 -8.96 53.10 14.25
N LEU A 9 -7.87 53.73 14.67
CA LEU A 9 -6.49 53.31 14.37
C LEU A 9 -6.14 52.00 15.11
N ALA A 10 -6.55 51.89 16.37
CA ALA A 10 -6.33 50.64 17.14
C ALA A 10 -7.09 49.45 16.53
N GLY A 11 -8.37 49.67 16.14
CA GLY A 11 -9.17 48.63 15.46
C GLY A 11 -8.60 48.24 14.12
N GLY A 12 -8.12 49.17 13.31
CA GLY A 12 -7.45 48.92 12.04
C GLY A 12 -6.16 48.11 12.20
N LEU A 13 -5.35 48.46 13.21
CA LEU A 13 -4.11 47.71 13.50
C LEU A 13 -4.40 46.25 13.87
N ILE A 14 -5.40 46.00 14.69
CA ILE A 14 -5.81 44.64 15.08
C ILE A 14 -6.25 43.83 13.86
N ILE A 15 -7.04 44.43 12.97
CA ILE A 15 -7.51 43.77 11.74
C ILE A 15 -6.31 43.39 10.83
N VAL A 16 -5.35 44.29 10.66
CA VAL A 16 -4.14 44.02 9.86
C VAL A 16 -3.30 42.89 10.46
N LEU A 17 -3.13 42.87 11.78
CA LEU A 17 -2.40 41.78 12.47
C LEU A 17 -3.13 40.44 12.33
N LEU A 18 -4.44 40.41 12.47
CA LEU A 18 -5.26 39.21 12.30
C LEU A 18 -5.21 38.70 10.85
N ALA A 19 -5.32 39.61 9.88
CA ALA A 19 -5.23 39.26 8.47
C ALA A 19 -3.83 38.72 8.12
N GLY A 20 -2.77 39.33 8.62
CA GLY A 20 -1.40 38.85 8.45
C GLY A 20 -1.21 37.46 9.07
N TYR A 21 -1.73 37.23 10.26
CA TYR A 21 -1.69 35.94 10.93
C TYR A 21 -2.50 34.86 10.17
N ALA A 22 -3.68 35.21 9.67
CA ALA A 22 -4.49 34.31 8.86
C ALA A 22 -3.80 33.92 7.55
N LEU A 23 -3.16 34.88 6.86
CA LEU A 23 -2.39 34.61 5.66
C LEU A 23 -1.16 33.73 5.94
N TRP A 24 -0.49 33.94 7.07
CA TRP A 24 0.64 33.12 7.49
C TRP A 24 0.21 31.67 7.77
N LEU A 25 -0.90 31.49 8.48
CA LEU A 25 -1.50 30.16 8.72
C LEU A 25 -1.90 29.47 7.41
N TRP A 26 -2.51 30.21 6.49
CA TRP A 26 -2.95 29.68 5.21
C TRP A 26 -1.76 29.19 4.38
N ARG A 27 -0.69 29.97 4.32
CA ARG A 27 0.56 29.55 3.67
C ARG A 27 1.17 28.31 4.31
N GLN A 28 1.11 28.17 5.61
CA GLN A 28 1.62 27.01 6.34
C GLN A 28 0.80 25.75 6.03
N VAL A 29 -0.52 25.86 5.94
CA VAL A 29 -1.41 24.75 5.56
C VAL A 29 -1.15 24.31 4.12
N TRP A 30 -1.03 25.25 3.20
CA TRP A 30 -0.72 24.94 1.80
C TRP A 30 0.64 24.25 1.62
N ALA A 31 1.66 24.72 2.32
CA ALA A 31 2.97 24.08 2.29
C ALA A 31 2.93 22.64 2.80
N LYS A 32 2.16 22.37 3.86
CA LYS A 32 1.96 21.01 4.38
C LYS A 32 1.16 20.13 3.42
N GLN A 33 0.15 20.66 2.73
CA GLN A 33 -0.62 19.93 1.74
C GLN A 33 0.23 19.53 0.53
N GLN A 34 1.03 20.45 0.01
CA GLN A 34 1.95 20.15 -1.09
C GLN A 34 2.99 19.09 -0.71
N LEU A 35 3.53 19.16 0.51
CA LEU A 35 4.47 18.16 1.00
C LEU A 35 3.77 16.78 1.17
N ALA A 36 2.54 16.77 1.66
CA ALA A 36 1.75 15.56 1.80
C ALA A 36 1.43 14.93 0.43
N GLU A 37 1.07 15.73 -0.56
CA GLU A 37 0.83 15.27 -1.94
C GLU A 37 2.10 14.71 -2.59
N GLN A 38 3.24 15.39 -2.44
CA GLN A 38 4.53 14.90 -2.95
C GLN A 38 4.95 13.59 -2.28
N THR A 39 4.75 13.48 -0.96
CA THR A 39 5.06 12.24 -0.24
C THR A 39 4.11 11.11 -0.61
N ALA A 40 2.83 11.40 -0.86
CA ALA A 40 1.85 10.42 -1.34
C ALA A 40 2.22 9.91 -2.74
N GLN A 41 2.54 10.80 -3.68
CA GLN A 41 2.98 10.43 -5.03
C GLN A 41 4.29 9.64 -5.03
N ALA A 42 5.28 10.05 -4.24
CA ALA A 42 6.53 9.33 -4.10
C ALA A 42 6.32 7.93 -3.48
N ARG A 43 5.37 7.80 -2.55
CA ARG A 43 4.99 6.53 -1.95
C ARG A 43 4.30 5.62 -2.97
N GLU A 44 3.38 6.15 -3.75
CA GLU A 44 2.67 5.41 -4.80
C GLU A 44 3.64 4.89 -5.88
N GLN A 45 4.60 5.71 -6.31
CA GLN A 45 5.64 5.30 -7.24
C GLN A 45 6.56 4.20 -6.68
N ARG A 46 6.92 4.26 -5.40
CA ARG A 46 7.70 3.20 -4.73
C ARG A 46 6.93 1.89 -4.69
N ILE A 47 5.66 1.94 -4.32
CA ILE A 47 4.80 0.76 -4.18
C ILE A 47 4.57 0.10 -5.54
N SER A 48 4.32 0.88 -6.59
CA SER A 48 4.20 0.34 -7.94
C SER A 48 5.51 -0.31 -8.39
N GLY A 49 6.66 0.28 -8.05
CA GLY A 49 7.98 -0.30 -8.27
C GLY A 49 8.17 -1.64 -7.54
N ASP A 50 7.86 -1.69 -6.25
CA ASP A 50 7.98 -2.90 -5.43
C ASP A 50 7.04 -4.01 -5.90
N LEU A 51 5.82 -3.66 -6.32
CA LEU A 51 4.85 -4.60 -6.87
C LEU A 51 5.32 -5.20 -8.19
N ARG A 52 5.93 -4.38 -9.08
CA ARG A 52 6.55 -4.87 -10.33
C ARG A 52 7.68 -5.85 -10.05
N VAL A 53 8.57 -5.53 -9.12
CA VAL A 53 9.68 -6.42 -8.74
C VAL A 53 9.14 -7.76 -8.23
N LEU A 54 8.10 -7.74 -7.37
CA LEU A 54 7.49 -8.98 -6.88
C LEU A 54 6.81 -9.78 -7.99
N ALA A 55 6.11 -9.12 -8.91
CA ALA A 55 5.49 -9.77 -10.05
C ALA A 55 6.54 -10.42 -10.96
N ASP A 56 7.63 -9.73 -11.23
CA ASP A 56 8.76 -10.26 -12.02
C ASP A 56 9.44 -11.45 -11.31
N CYS A 57 9.69 -11.34 -10.01
CA CYS A 57 10.24 -12.44 -9.20
C CYS A 57 9.31 -13.67 -9.19
N LEU A 58 7.98 -13.47 -9.19
CA LEU A 58 7.03 -14.58 -9.25
C LEU A 58 7.09 -15.29 -10.61
N ILE A 59 7.12 -14.54 -11.72
CA ILE A 59 7.19 -15.07 -13.07
C ILE A 59 8.52 -15.82 -13.28
N ASN A 60 9.63 -15.25 -12.82
CA ASN A 60 10.98 -15.82 -12.98
C ASN A 60 11.32 -16.86 -11.89
N GLN A 61 10.36 -17.25 -11.07
CA GLN A 61 10.53 -18.27 -10.02
C GLN A 61 11.66 -17.94 -9.01
N GLN A 62 11.91 -16.68 -8.77
CA GLN A 62 12.94 -16.21 -7.83
C GLN A 62 12.46 -16.20 -6.38
N VAL A 63 11.15 -16.35 -6.17
CA VAL A 63 10.52 -16.49 -4.86
C VAL A 63 9.62 -17.73 -4.83
N PRO A 64 9.44 -18.38 -3.67
CA PRO A 64 8.47 -19.46 -3.51
C PRO A 64 7.08 -18.99 -3.95
N PHE A 65 6.38 -19.80 -4.72
CA PHE A 65 5.11 -19.44 -5.35
C PHE A 65 4.09 -18.86 -4.36
N VAL A 66 3.82 -19.58 -3.27
CA VAL A 66 2.85 -19.17 -2.24
C VAL A 66 3.26 -17.87 -1.58
N GLU A 67 4.54 -17.72 -1.24
CA GLU A 67 5.06 -16.51 -0.62
C GLU A 67 4.93 -15.28 -1.55
N GLY A 68 5.25 -15.44 -2.82
CA GLY A 68 5.08 -14.40 -3.83
C GLY A 68 3.62 -13.96 -3.97
N CYS A 69 2.70 -14.90 -4.05
CA CYS A 69 1.26 -14.62 -4.11
C CYS A 69 0.75 -13.88 -2.87
N ILE A 70 1.15 -14.31 -1.67
CA ILE A 70 0.77 -13.65 -0.40
C ILE A 70 1.29 -12.22 -0.36
N ARG A 71 2.55 -11.99 -0.71
CA ARG A 71 3.14 -10.65 -0.71
C ARG A 71 2.45 -9.71 -1.70
N ILE A 72 2.16 -10.17 -2.92
CA ILE A 72 1.42 -9.40 -3.92
C ILE A 72 0.02 -9.07 -3.39
N LYS A 73 -0.70 -10.05 -2.81
CA LYS A 73 -2.02 -9.83 -2.22
C LYS A 73 -2.01 -8.76 -1.14
N VAL A 74 -1.10 -8.85 -0.18
CA VAL A 74 -0.99 -7.88 0.91
C VAL A 74 -0.67 -6.48 0.38
N MET A 75 0.19 -6.36 -0.61
CA MET A 75 0.50 -5.08 -1.24
C MET A 75 -0.70 -4.49 -1.98
N LEU A 76 -1.45 -5.31 -2.72
CA LEU A 76 -2.66 -4.87 -3.41
C LEU A 76 -3.71 -4.35 -2.41
N ASP A 77 -3.96 -5.05 -1.32
CA ASP A 77 -4.93 -4.64 -0.31
C ASP A 77 -4.57 -3.32 0.39
N HIS A 78 -3.30 -3.14 0.70
CA HIS A 78 -2.86 -1.94 1.42
C HIS A 78 -2.74 -0.70 0.56
N HIS A 79 -2.48 -0.87 -0.72
CA HIS A 79 -2.10 0.24 -1.57
C HIS A 79 -3.06 0.47 -2.75
N LEU A 80 -3.73 -0.58 -3.21
CA LEU A 80 -4.64 -0.56 -4.34
C LEU A 80 -5.92 -1.37 -4.01
N PRO A 81 -6.70 -0.96 -2.99
CA PRO A 81 -7.85 -1.74 -2.53
C PRO A 81 -8.90 -1.98 -3.62
N ASP A 82 -9.14 -1.00 -4.49
CA ASP A 82 -10.05 -1.14 -5.63
C ASP A 82 -9.51 -2.13 -6.67
N ALA A 83 -8.21 -2.21 -6.81
CA ALA A 83 -7.54 -3.13 -7.72
C ALA A 83 -7.56 -4.57 -7.20
N SER A 84 -7.46 -4.77 -5.88
CA SER A 84 -7.50 -6.11 -5.27
C SER A 84 -8.83 -6.85 -5.55
N LEU A 85 -9.90 -6.12 -5.86
CA LEU A 85 -11.21 -6.67 -6.21
C LEU A 85 -11.33 -7.09 -7.68
N GLN A 86 -10.34 -6.82 -8.52
CA GLN A 86 -10.40 -7.17 -9.95
C GLN A 86 -10.36 -8.69 -10.16
N PRO A 87 -11.20 -9.22 -11.06
CA PRO A 87 -11.29 -10.66 -11.30
C PRO A 87 -9.96 -11.31 -11.70
N SER A 88 -9.13 -10.61 -12.47
CA SER A 88 -7.83 -11.11 -12.92
C SER A 88 -6.82 -11.33 -11.78
N TRP A 89 -7.01 -10.65 -10.61
CA TRP A 89 -6.09 -10.75 -9.47
C TRP A 89 -6.66 -11.57 -8.31
N GLN A 90 -7.86 -12.12 -8.47
CA GLN A 90 -8.48 -13.00 -7.46
C GLN A 90 -7.66 -14.26 -7.15
N VAL A 91 -6.80 -14.68 -8.07
CA VAL A 91 -5.89 -15.82 -7.85
C VAL A 91 -5.01 -15.61 -6.62
N PHE A 92 -4.51 -14.40 -6.39
CA PHE A 92 -3.70 -14.08 -5.20
C PHE A 92 -4.53 -14.18 -3.91
N GLN A 93 -5.81 -13.77 -3.97
CA GLN A 93 -6.74 -13.94 -2.86
C GLN A 93 -7.03 -15.42 -2.57
N GLN A 94 -7.20 -16.24 -3.60
CA GLN A 94 -7.46 -17.68 -3.45
C GLN A 94 -6.30 -18.40 -2.79
N VAL A 95 -5.07 -18.10 -3.23
CA VAL A 95 -3.84 -18.67 -2.63
C VAL A 95 -3.69 -18.19 -1.18
N PHE A 96 -3.95 -16.91 -0.90
CA PHE A 96 -3.89 -16.36 0.46
C PHE A 96 -4.90 -17.04 1.38
N ALA A 97 -6.18 -17.15 0.99
CA ALA A 97 -7.24 -17.78 1.78
C ALA A 97 -6.95 -19.27 2.05
N ALA A 98 -6.36 -19.96 1.09
CA ALA A 98 -5.96 -21.37 1.27
C ALA A 98 -4.80 -21.56 2.27
N THR A 99 -4.03 -20.51 2.54
CA THR A 99 -2.82 -20.57 3.37
C THR A 99 -2.88 -19.75 4.66
N GLU A 100 -3.90 -18.92 4.86
CA GLU A 100 -4.02 -18.03 6.03
C GLU A 100 -4.04 -18.76 7.38
N HIS A 101 -4.53 -20.01 7.40
CA HIS A 101 -4.59 -20.86 8.59
C HIS A 101 -3.23 -21.49 8.94
N ILE A 102 -2.23 -21.39 8.07
CA ILE A 102 -0.93 -22.03 8.27
C ILE A 102 -0.09 -21.20 9.21
N PRO A 103 0.44 -21.80 10.29
CA PRO A 103 1.26 -21.09 11.25
C PRO A 103 2.57 -20.60 10.62
N THR A 104 3.02 -19.41 11.04
CA THR A 104 4.24 -18.76 10.56
C THR A 104 5.30 -18.64 11.65
N HIS A 105 6.54 -18.33 11.25
CA HIS A 105 7.65 -18.01 12.16
C HIS A 105 7.91 -19.08 13.26
N ALA A 106 7.77 -18.71 14.54
CA ALA A 106 8.05 -19.60 15.67
C ALA A 106 7.09 -20.80 15.72
N ALA A 107 5.80 -20.58 15.39
CA ALA A 107 4.81 -21.65 15.35
C ALA A 107 5.08 -22.66 14.22
N TRP A 108 5.60 -22.22 13.07
CA TRP A 108 6.08 -23.11 12.01
C TRP A 108 7.23 -24.01 12.49
N LYS A 109 8.18 -23.44 13.25
CA LYS A 109 9.31 -24.19 13.78
C LYS A 109 8.89 -25.26 14.81
N ALA A 110 7.78 -25.03 15.51
CA ALA A 110 7.21 -25.96 16.48
C ALA A 110 6.46 -27.15 15.85
N LEU A 111 6.14 -27.09 14.56
CA LEU A 111 5.45 -28.16 13.86
C LEU A 111 6.31 -29.42 13.76
N SER A 112 5.65 -30.58 13.83
CA SER A 112 6.28 -31.87 13.54
C SER A 112 6.75 -31.99 12.08
N LYS A 113 7.67 -32.91 11.81
CA LYS A 113 8.11 -33.18 10.42
C LYS A 113 6.96 -33.63 9.51
N ALA A 114 6.00 -34.39 10.05
CA ALA A 114 4.83 -34.84 9.31
C ALA A 114 3.95 -33.64 8.90
N GLN A 115 3.57 -32.78 9.85
CA GLN A 115 2.77 -31.60 9.56
C GLN A 115 3.42 -30.66 8.56
N ARG A 116 4.73 -30.43 8.66
CA ARG A 116 5.45 -29.61 7.66
C ARG A 116 5.42 -30.24 6.26
N ARG A 117 5.49 -31.56 6.17
CA ARG A 117 5.39 -32.28 4.89
C ARG A 117 4.01 -32.11 4.27
N ASP A 118 2.95 -32.19 5.09
CA ASP A 118 1.57 -32.03 4.63
C ASP A 118 1.36 -30.60 4.07
N TYR A 119 1.87 -29.57 4.75
CA TYR A 119 1.82 -28.20 4.25
C TYR A 119 2.67 -27.99 2.98
N GLN A 120 3.83 -28.63 2.89
CA GLN A 120 4.65 -28.57 1.66
C GLN A 120 3.93 -29.21 0.48
N GLN A 121 3.22 -30.29 0.71
CA GLN A 121 2.38 -30.91 -0.32
C GLN A 121 1.27 -29.96 -0.75
N LEU A 122 0.55 -29.34 0.19
CA LEU A 122 -0.46 -28.32 -0.09
C LEU A 122 0.12 -27.16 -0.93
N PHE A 123 1.31 -26.68 -0.60
CA PHE A 123 1.96 -25.63 -1.38
C PHE A 123 2.25 -26.05 -2.82
N THR A 124 2.69 -27.29 -3.01
CA THR A 124 2.92 -27.86 -4.35
C THR A 124 1.61 -27.98 -5.14
N GLU A 125 0.54 -28.40 -4.50
CA GLU A 125 -0.78 -28.52 -5.12
C GLU A 125 -1.34 -27.14 -5.52
N LEU A 126 -1.25 -26.15 -4.63
CA LEU A 126 -1.65 -24.76 -4.93
C LEU A 126 -0.86 -24.19 -6.08
N GLU A 127 0.44 -24.45 -6.12
CA GLU A 127 1.29 -24.01 -7.21
C GLU A 127 0.88 -24.64 -8.54
N GLN A 128 0.63 -25.94 -8.58
CA GLN A 128 0.18 -26.65 -9.79
C GLN A 128 -1.16 -26.13 -10.29
N GLN A 129 -2.10 -25.84 -9.37
CA GLN A 129 -3.43 -25.38 -9.72
C GLN A 129 -3.48 -23.92 -10.17
N HIS A 130 -2.68 -23.05 -9.54
CA HIS A 130 -2.83 -21.59 -9.68
C HIS A 130 -1.67 -20.92 -10.42
N ARG A 131 -0.58 -21.61 -10.71
CA ARG A 131 0.62 -21.02 -11.33
C ARG A 131 0.30 -20.25 -12.61
N SER A 132 -0.39 -20.87 -13.55
CA SER A 132 -0.70 -20.26 -14.84
C SER A 132 -1.53 -18.96 -14.68
N ALA A 133 -2.54 -18.99 -13.82
CA ALA A 133 -3.38 -17.83 -13.53
C ALA A 133 -2.61 -16.73 -12.80
N ALA A 134 -1.75 -17.10 -11.84
CA ALA A 134 -0.92 -16.16 -11.10
C ALA A 134 0.14 -15.49 -11.99
N GLU A 135 0.78 -16.23 -12.89
CA GLU A 135 1.72 -15.66 -13.86
C GLU A 135 1.04 -14.70 -14.84
N GLN A 136 -0.17 -15.04 -15.30
CA GLN A 136 -0.95 -14.16 -16.15
C GLN A 136 -1.31 -12.87 -15.39
N ALA A 137 -1.81 -12.98 -14.16
CA ALA A 137 -2.12 -11.85 -13.30
C ALA A 137 -0.88 -10.97 -13.02
N ALA A 138 0.27 -11.58 -12.78
CA ALA A 138 1.54 -10.89 -12.59
C ALA A 138 1.98 -10.13 -13.84
N ARG A 139 1.82 -10.70 -15.04
CA ARG A 139 2.10 -10.02 -16.32
C ARG A 139 1.16 -8.82 -16.53
N GLU A 140 -0.11 -8.93 -16.18
CA GLU A 140 -1.05 -7.80 -16.22
C GLU A 140 -0.63 -6.67 -15.27
N LEU A 141 -0.12 -7.00 -14.07
CA LEU A 141 0.44 -6.02 -13.15
C LEU A 141 1.64 -5.28 -13.75
N LEU A 142 2.54 -5.98 -14.44
CA LEU A 142 3.68 -5.38 -15.12
C LEU A 142 3.30 -4.45 -16.27
N GLN A 143 2.16 -4.67 -16.91
CA GLN A 143 1.68 -3.85 -18.03
C GLN A 143 0.94 -2.59 -17.59
N ARG A 144 0.29 -2.63 -16.39
CA ARG A 144 -0.53 -1.52 -15.89
C ARG A 144 0.25 -0.46 -15.11
N HIS A 145 1.37 -0.83 -14.57
CA HIS A 145 2.24 -0.01 -13.75
C HIS A 145 3.67 0.04 -14.31
#